data_78fe9edd7dd8c4fb68cc9c3a9ad1f995
#
_entry.id   78fe9edd7dd8c4fb68cc9c3a9ad1f995
#
_cell.length_a   1.000
_cell.length_b   1.000
_cell.length_c   1.000
_cell.angle_alpha   90.00
_cell.angle_beta   90.00
_cell.angle_gamma   90.00
#
_symmetry.space_group_name_H-M   'P 1'
#
loop_
_entity.id
_entity.type
_entity.pdbx_description
1 polymer ?
#
loop_
_entity_poly.entity_id
_entity_poly.type
_entity_poly.pdbx_seq_one_letter_code
_entity_poly.pdbx_strand_id
1 'polypeptide(L)'
;MEYRQLGKSGLKVPELCFGAGTLGSQGEFFEAWAAKTTEAEADRIVGICMDAGLNFFDTADIYSFGSSEMALGKAIAKYKREDVLLSTKATFRFGTGPNDV
;
A
#
# COMPACT_ATOMS: atom_id res chain seq x y z
N MET A 1 17.14 -9.86 -2.91
CA MET A 1 16.64 -8.85 -1.94
C MET A 1 17.20 -9.16 -0.56
N GLU A 2 17.87 -8.21 0.03
CA GLU A 2 18.33 -8.35 1.41
C GLU A 2 17.20 -8.03 2.39
N TYR A 3 17.20 -8.72 3.53
CA TYR A 3 16.24 -8.51 4.61
C TYR A 3 16.99 -8.02 5.86
N ARG A 4 16.41 -7.04 6.53
CA ARG A 4 16.96 -6.43 7.74
C ARG A 4 15.95 -6.46 8.87
N GLN A 5 16.44 -6.51 10.09
CA GLN A 5 15.58 -6.41 11.26
C GLN A 5 15.09 -4.96 11.43
N LEU A 6 13.78 -4.81 11.59
CA LEU A 6 13.16 -3.52 11.86
C LEU A 6 13.38 -3.12 13.33
N GLY A 7 14.45 -2.34 13.55
CA GLY A 7 14.82 -1.91 14.90
C GLY A 7 15.02 -3.09 15.85
N LYS A 8 14.36 -3.02 17.01
CA LYS A 8 14.42 -4.07 18.06
C LYS A 8 13.18 -4.96 18.06
N SER A 9 12.34 -4.88 17.03
CA SER A 9 11.05 -5.58 16.99
C SER A 9 11.16 -7.08 16.72
N GLY A 10 12.29 -7.56 16.19
CA GLY A 10 12.42 -8.94 15.71
C GLY A 10 11.82 -9.17 14.32
N LEU A 11 11.03 -8.23 13.78
CA LEU A 11 10.47 -8.31 12.44
C LEU A 11 11.56 -8.12 11.40
N LYS A 12 11.65 -9.02 10.45
CA LYS A 12 12.55 -8.88 9.29
C LYS A 12 11.79 -8.34 8.10
N VAL A 13 12.31 -7.27 7.52
CA VAL A 13 11.73 -6.60 6.36
C VAL A 13 12.75 -6.55 5.23
N PRO A 14 12.31 -6.53 3.96
CA PRO A 14 13.23 -6.26 2.86
C PRO A 14 13.78 -4.83 2.97
N GLU A 15 14.93 -4.59 2.40
CA GLU A 15 15.56 -3.26 2.42
C GLU A 15 14.79 -2.20 1.63
N LEU A 16 13.87 -2.63 0.76
CA LEU A 16 12.97 -1.77 0.01
C LEU A 16 11.53 -2.00 0.45
N CYS A 17 10.74 -0.95 0.45
CA CYS A 17 9.31 -0.97 0.71
C CYS A 17 8.59 -0.35 -0.49
N PHE A 18 7.51 -0.98 -0.96
CA PHE A 18 6.70 -0.41 -2.02
C PHE A 18 5.68 0.57 -1.44
N GLY A 19 5.75 1.83 -1.86
CA GLY A 19 4.77 2.85 -1.50
C GLY A 19 3.54 2.78 -2.40
N ALA A 20 2.38 2.49 -1.83
CA ALA A 20 1.12 2.29 -2.56
C ALA A 20 0.30 3.58 -2.74
N GLY A 21 0.87 4.75 -2.47
CA GLY A 21 0.17 6.04 -2.58
C GLY A 21 -0.34 6.36 -3.99
N THR A 22 0.24 5.74 -5.02
CA THR A 22 -0.18 5.90 -6.41
C THR A 22 -1.18 4.84 -6.87
N LEU A 23 -1.54 3.88 -6.05
CA LEU A 23 -2.58 2.92 -6.34
C LEU A 23 -3.96 3.54 -6.10
N GLY A 24 -4.93 3.17 -6.95
CA GLY A 24 -6.27 3.74 -6.89
C GLY A 24 -6.43 4.95 -7.82
N SER A 25 -7.66 5.45 -7.94
CA SER A 25 -7.99 6.45 -8.97
C SER A 25 -8.92 7.56 -8.49
N GLN A 26 -9.03 7.78 -7.18
CA GLN A 26 -10.00 8.72 -6.63
C GLN A 26 -9.33 9.83 -5.81
N GLY A 27 -9.93 11.04 -5.87
CA GLY A 27 -9.55 12.21 -5.11
C GLY A 27 -8.70 13.20 -5.89
N GLU A 28 -9.12 14.48 -5.91
CA GLU A 28 -8.45 15.57 -6.64
C GLU A 28 -6.98 15.73 -6.28
N PHE A 29 -6.64 15.54 -5.00
CA PHE A 29 -5.28 15.65 -4.52
C PHE A 29 -4.37 14.61 -5.18
N PHE A 30 -4.87 13.38 -5.36
CA PHE A 30 -4.10 12.28 -5.97
C PHE A 30 -4.18 12.30 -7.49
N GLU A 31 -5.20 12.92 -8.08
CA GLU A 31 -5.28 13.16 -9.52
C GLU A 31 -4.15 14.08 -10.01
N ALA A 32 -3.78 15.07 -9.20
CA ALA A 32 -2.66 15.97 -9.48
C ALA A 32 -1.31 15.23 -9.53
N TRP A 33 -1.20 14.08 -8.89
CA TRP A 33 0.01 13.24 -8.91
C TRP A 33 -0.01 12.20 -10.04
N ALA A 34 -0.98 12.30 -10.95
CA ALA A 34 -1.17 11.40 -12.08
C ALA A 34 -1.32 9.91 -11.67
N ALA A 35 -1.81 9.68 -10.47
CA ALA A 35 -1.91 8.36 -9.88
C ALA A 35 -3.21 7.68 -10.31
N LYS A 36 -3.25 7.17 -11.54
CA LYS A 36 -4.39 6.38 -12.05
C LYS A 36 -3.94 4.96 -12.39
N THR A 37 -3.55 4.23 -11.36
CA THR A 37 -3.16 2.84 -11.53
C THR A 37 -4.41 1.96 -11.53
N THR A 38 -4.66 1.23 -12.59
CA THR A 38 -5.76 0.28 -12.69
C THR A 38 -5.54 -0.92 -11.76
N GLU A 39 -6.61 -1.67 -11.45
CA GLU A 39 -6.48 -2.93 -10.68
C GLU A 39 -5.53 -3.92 -11.35
N ALA A 40 -5.58 -4.03 -12.69
CA ALA A 40 -4.68 -4.89 -13.45
C ALA A 40 -3.21 -4.47 -13.33
N GLU A 41 -2.93 -3.18 -13.35
CA GLU A 41 -1.57 -2.66 -13.13
C GLU A 41 -1.10 -2.86 -11.70
N ALA A 42 -1.97 -2.63 -10.72
CA ALA A 42 -1.66 -2.89 -9.31
C ALA A 42 -1.30 -4.37 -9.10
N ASP A 43 -2.07 -5.28 -9.67
CA ASP A 43 -1.80 -6.71 -9.62
C ASP A 43 -0.45 -7.06 -10.25
N ARG A 44 -0.16 -6.48 -11.42
CA ARG A 44 1.13 -6.67 -12.11
C ARG A 44 2.31 -6.14 -11.30
N ILE A 45 2.18 -4.95 -10.73
CA ILE A 45 3.24 -4.31 -9.94
C ILE A 45 3.52 -5.13 -8.67
N VAL A 46 2.48 -5.53 -7.96
CA VAL A 46 2.62 -6.38 -6.78
C VAL A 46 3.30 -7.71 -7.14
N GLY A 47 2.93 -8.31 -8.27
CA GLY A 47 3.58 -9.52 -8.78
C GLY A 47 5.08 -9.35 -8.99
N ILE A 48 5.48 -8.24 -9.63
CA ILE A 48 6.90 -7.90 -9.85
C ILE A 48 7.62 -7.76 -8.50
N CYS A 49 7.01 -7.06 -7.55
CA CYS A 49 7.58 -6.88 -6.22
C CYS A 49 7.79 -8.23 -5.52
N MET A 50 6.76 -9.06 -5.46
CA MET A 50 6.81 -10.35 -4.80
C MET A 50 7.84 -11.28 -5.45
N ASP A 51 7.92 -11.32 -6.78
CA ASP A 51 8.90 -12.10 -7.52
C ASP A 51 10.35 -11.66 -7.22
N ALA A 52 10.56 -10.38 -6.94
CA ALA A 52 11.86 -9.84 -6.55
C ALA A 52 12.17 -10.00 -5.06
N GLY A 53 11.26 -10.55 -4.27
CA GLY A 53 11.40 -10.68 -2.82
C GLY A 53 11.01 -9.42 -2.04
N LEU A 54 10.44 -8.41 -2.70
CA LEU A 54 9.90 -7.23 -2.05
C LEU A 54 8.45 -7.54 -1.62
N ASN A 55 8.29 -7.94 -0.38
CA ASN A 55 6.99 -8.32 0.19
C ASN A 55 6.45 -7.31 1.23
N PHE A 56 7.00 -6.11 1.25
CA PHE A 56 6.60 -5.06 2.19
C PHE A 56 5.96 -3.89 1.44
N PHE A 57 4.70 -3.59 1.77
CA PHE A 57 3.88 -2.57 1.12
C PHE A 57 3.37 -1.57 2.13
N ASP A 58 3.48 -0.28 1.83
CA ASP A 58 3.01 0.81 2.67
C ASP A 58 1.86 1.54 1.98
N THR A 59 0.74 1.67 2.67
CA THR A 59 -0.45 2.37 2.22
C THR A 59 -0.98 3.30 3.30
N ALA A 60 -2.13 3.90 3.10
CA ALA A 60 -2.85 4.69 4.08
C ALA A 60 -4.34 4.72 3.74
N ASP A 61 -5.17 4.94 4.74
CA ASP A 61 -6.62 5.06 4.56
C ASP A 61 -7.00 6.23 3.65
N ILE A 62 -6.23 7.34 3.69
CA ILE A 62 -6.49 8.53 2.88
C ILE A 62 -6.05 8.38 1.41
N TYR A 63 -5.16 7.46 1.08
CA TYR A 63 -4.67 7.32 -0.29
C TYR A 63 -5.80 6.94 -1.24
N SER A 64 -6.11 7.87 -2.16
CA SER A 64 -7.27 7.76 -3.07
C SER A 64 -8.56 7.40 -2.33
N PHE A 65 -8.76 7.97 -1.13
CA PHE A 65 -9.94 7.77 -0.29
C PHE A 65 -10.32 6.30 -0.07
N GLY A 66 -9.31 5.48 0.23
CA GLY A 66 -9.48 4.06 0.52
C GLY A 66 -9.31 3.14 -0.69
N SER A 67 -9.32 3.67 -1.93
CA SER A 67 -9.15 2.84 -3.11
C SER A 67 -7.74 2.26 -3.24
N SER A 68 -6.72 2.92 -2.68
CA SER A 68 -5.37 2.37 -2.60
C SER A 68 -5.33 1.09 -1.75
N GLU A 69 -5.91 1.12 -0.56
CA GLU A 69 -6.01 -0.07 0.31
C GLU A 69 -6.80 -1.19 -0.37
N MET A 70 -7.89 -0.86 -1.05
CA MET A 70 -8.71 -1.84 -1.78
C MET A 70 -7.93 -2.48 -2.94
N ALA A 71 -7.26 -1.68 -3.76
CA ALA A 71 -6.46 -2.17 -4.88
C ALA A 71 -5.31 -3.06 -4.42
N LEU A 72 -4.59 -2.63 -3.38
CA LEU A 72 -3.52 -3.40 -2.77
C LEU A 72 -4.06 -4.71 -2.17
N GLY A 73 -5.17 -4.64 -1.43
CA GLY A 73 -5.81 -5.81 -0.83
C GLY A 73 -6.19 -6.87 -1.86
N LYS A 74 -6.75 -6.46 -2.99
CA LYS A 74 -7.07 -7.38 -4.11
C LYS A 74 -5.80 -7.99 -4.72
N ALA A 75 -4.77 -7.18 -4.94
CA ALA A 75 -3.54 -7.63 -5.56
C ALA A 75 -2.76 -8.65 -4.69
N ILE A 76 -2.81 -8.51 -3.37
CA ILE A 76 -2.12 -9.44 -2.46
C ILE A 76 -2.95 -10.67 -2.09
N ALA A 77 -4.25 -10.71 -2.41
CA ALA A 77 -5.14 -11.79 -1.98
C ALA A 77 -4.75 -13.18 -2.49
N LYS A 78 -4.02 -13.28 -3.59
CA LYS A 78 -3.50 -14.53 -4.15
C LYS A 78 -2.26 -15.08 -3.44
N TYR A 79 -1.64 -14.29 -2.56
CA TYR A 79 -0.48 -14.70 -1.78
C TYR A 79 -0.94 -15.12 -0.38
N LYS A 80 -0.13 -15.94 0.30
CA LYS A 80 -0.39 -16.24 1.71
C LYS A 80 -0.23 -14.98 2.54
N ARG A 81 -1.16 -14.73 3.44
CA ARG A 81 -1.18 -13.50 4.24
C ARG A 81 0.10 -13.33 5.07
N GLU A 82 0.63 -14.44 5.60
CA GLU A 82 1.87 -14.46 6.39
C GLU A 82 3.13 -14.12 5.59
N ASP A 83 3.08 -14.21 4.26
CA ASP A 83 4.20 -13.88 3.38
C ASP A 83 4.25 -12.40 3.01
N VAL A 84 3.23 -11.62 3.39
CA VAL A 84 3.11 -10.21 3.02
C VAL A 84 3.11 -9.33 4.26
N LEU A 85 3.96 -8.31 4.25
CA LEU A 85 4.04 -7.28 5.27
C LEU A 85 3.30 -6.02 4.80
N LEU A 86 2.40 -5.51 5.64
CA LEU A 86 1.62 -4.32 5.35
C LEU A 86 1.83 -3.27 6.42
N SER A 87 2.02 -2.04 5.98
CA SER A 87 1.93 -0.85 6.81
C SER A 87 0.78 0.01 6.28
N THR A 88 -0.04 0.51 7.17
CA THR A 88 -1.06 1.50 6.82
C THR A 88 -1.15 2.57 7.89
N LYS A 89 -1.86 3.64 7.59
CA LYS A 89 -1.93 4.83 8.43
C LYS A 89 -3.39 5.28 8.55
N ALA A 90 -3.69 5.95 9.65
CA ALA A 90 -4.96 6.61 9.90
C ALA A 90 -4.69 8.02 10.42
N THR A 91 -5.71 8.75 10.80
CA THR A 91 -5.67 10.08 11.42
C THR A 91 -5.81 11.30 10.49
N PHE A 92 -5.81 11.12 9.19
CA PHE A 92 -6.20 12.20 8.29
C PHE A 92 -7.70 12.46 8.40
N ARG A 93 -8.07 13.74 8.27
CA ARG A 93 -9.48 14.14 8.27
C ARG A 93 -10.12 13.82 6.91
N PHE A 94 -11.19 13.05 6.93
CA PHE A 94 -11.91 12.64 5.71
C PHE A 94 -13.07 13.53 5.33
N GLY A 95 -13.57 14.35 6.25
CA GLY A 95 -14.74 15.19 6.00
C GLY A 95 -14.76 16.42 6.89
N THR A 96 -15.93 17.03 7.02
CA THR A 96 -16.14 18.26 7.79
C THR A 96 -16.91 18.04 9.09
N GLY A 97 -17.39 16.83 9.33
CA GLY A 97 -18.10 16.47 10.54
C GLY A 97 -17.20 16.42 11.79
N PRO A 98 -17.78 16.47 12.97
CA PRO A 98 -16.99 16.50 14.22
C PRO A 98 -16.21 15.21 14.49
N ASN A 99 -16.59 14.10 13.87
CA ASN A 99 -15.97 12.79 14.05
C ASN A 99 -15.20 12.28 12.80
N ASP A 100 -14.98 13.15 11.81
CA ASP A 100 -14.34 12.81 10.53
C ASP A 100 -12.80 12.92 10.61
N VAL A 101 -12.25 12.54 11.72
CA VAL A 101 -10.80 12.61 12.00
C VAL A 101 -10.21 11.23 12.21
#